data_6244889e7382baa37dfb75faf96d7db3
#
_entry.id   6244889e7382baa37dfb75faf96d7db3
#
_cell.length_a   1.000
_cell.length_b   1.000
_cell.length_c   1.000
_cell.angle_alpha   90.00
_cell.angle_beta   90.00
_cell.angle_gamma   90.00
#
_symmetry.space_group_name_H-M   'P 1'
#
loop_
_entity.id
_entity.type
_entity.pdbx_description
1 polymer ?
#
loop_
_entity_poly.entity_id
_entity_poly.type
_entity_poly.pdbx_seq_one_letter_code
_entity_poly.pdbx_strand_id
1 'polypeptide(L)'
;MGSSLAPLFLNVPVVIVFLEITEFNMSKMIKKILHGTINPLLITVFSLSALVLTVVLCVYVYSDTMLERDMSEGEGIESIAIQAEAATDSQVVKTSTEENLSAADDAEAISLEYNDENKSTSDYTINVFDSNETYYANTLVNVRSGAGTGYDKLGTIGRGTDITVTGLTDNGWYQVLYDGVAGYISAEYLQTSAPGTAYIFAGDSRTVQMNMAVGTNGNKWIAQVGEGYKYFAGTAVPQIDAGIGEGTVVIINFGVNDLYNVDKYVSLVNSKIDSWIAAGATVYYAAVVPVSNYPTITNADIESFNAKLKSGLDSRVGWLDGYTYLTTCGFNTNDGLHYDAATYKNLYSFYMSNLTV
;
A
#
# COMPACT_ATOMS: atom_id res chain seq x y z
N MET A 1 18.95 -40.99 15.49
CA MET A 1 18.26 -40.76 16.77
C MET A 1 17.16 -39.76 16.47
N GLY A 2 15.95 -40.25 16.44
CA GLY A 2 14.78 -39.49 16.03
C GLY A 2 14.36 -38.45 17.06
N SER A 3 13.97 -37.32 16.61
CA SER A 3 13.08 -36.39 17.33
C SER A 3 11.78 -36.26 16.54
N SER A 4 10.78 -36.90 17.13
CA SER A 4 9.39 -36.92 16.75
C SER A 4 8.82 -35.50 16.75
N LEU A 5 8.37 -35.02 15.59
CA LEU A 5 7.43 -33.93 15.48
C LEU A 5 6.05 -34.49 15.84
N ALA A 6 5.56 -34.12 17.01
CA ALA A 6 4.17 -34.33 17.39
C ALA A 6 3.28 -33.34 16.62
N PRO A 7 2.25 -33.81 15.93
CA PRO A 7 1.28 -32.88 15.32
C PRO A 7 0.45 -32.23 16.42
N LEU A 8 0.32 -30.92 16.35
CA LEU A 8 -0.57 -30.11 17.20
C LEU A 8 -2.03 -30.43 16.87
N PHE A 9 -2.53 -31.57 17.40
CA PHE A 9 -3.95 -31.82 17.54
C PHE A 9 -4.47 -31.08 18.79
N LEU A 10 -4.43 -29.76 18.77
CA LEU A 10 -5.12 -28.97 19.77
C LEU A 10 -6.36 -28.38 19.12
N ASN A 11 -7.52 -28.77 19.71
CA ASN A 11 -8.77 -28.02 19.72
C ASN A 11 -9.96 -28.50 18.89
N VAL A 12 -9.96 -29.66 18.27
CA VAL A 12 -11.22 -30.26 17.82
C VAL A 12 -12.20 -30.47 19.00
N PRO A 13 -11.79 -30.94 20.21
CA PRO A 13 -12.71 -31.06 21.34
C PRO A 13 -13.23 -29.72 21.87
N VAL A 14 -12.44 -28.66 21.84
CA VAL A 14 -12.87 -27.34 22.35
C VAL A 14 -13.89 -26.69 21.42
N VAL A 15 -13.74 -26.83 20.11
CA VAL A 15 -14.72 -26.33 19.13
C VAL A 15 -16.03 -27.13 19.22
N ILE A 16 -15.97 -28.44 19.40
CA ILE A 16 -17.17 -29.29 19.56
C ILE A 16 -17.91 -28.95 20.86
N VAL A 17 -17.21 -28.79 21.97
CA VAL A 17 -17.81 -28.40 23.25
C VAL A 17 -18.41 -27.00 23.18
N PHE A 18 -17.80 -26.07 22.43
CA PHE A 18 -18.33 -24.72 22.25
C PHE A 18 -19.59 -24.73 21.37
N LEU A 19 -19.65 -25.56 20.31
CA LEU A 19 -20.82 -25.75 19.47
C LEU A 19 -21.97 -26.37 20.25
N GLU A 20 -21.71 -27.39 21.06
CA GLU A 20 -22.73 -28.01 21.90
C GLU A 20 -23.31 -27.06 22.97
N ILE A 21 -22.46 -26.23 23.60
CA ILE A 21 -22.89 -25.22 24.57
C ILE A 21 -23.70 -24.11 23.88
N THR A 22 -23.37 -23.72 22.65
CA THR A 22 -24.13 -22.69 21.91
C THR A 22 -25.48 -23.23 21.41
N GLU A 23 -25.55 -24.48 20.94
CA GLU A 23 -26.81 -25.12 20.55
C GLU A 23 -27.73 -25.33 21.74
N PHE A 24 -27.22 -25.79 22.89
CA PHE A 24 -27.97 -25.98 24.12
C PHE A 24 -28.56 -24.67 24.66
N ASN A 25 -27.76 -23.58 24.65
CA ASN A 25 -28.22 -22.27 25.06
C ASN A 25 -29.21 -21.66 24.07
N MET A 26 -29.03 -21.85 22.78
CA MET A 26 -29.95 -21.38 21.74
C MET A 26 -31.31 -22.07 21.81
N SER A 27 -31.36 -23.37 22.04
CA SER A 27 -32.62 -24.11 22.23
C SER A 27 -33.40 -23.65 23.44
N LYS A 28 -32.74 -23.39 24.60
CA LYS A 28 -33.37 -22.82 25.78
C LYS A 28 -33.85 -21.39 25.56
N MET A 29 -33.11 -20.60 24.80
CA MET A 29 -33.45 -19.22 24.49
C MET A 29 -34.66 -19.16 23.53
N ILE A 30 -34.74 -20.01 22.52
CA ILE A 30 -35.88 -20.12 21.60
C ILE A 30 -37.16 -20.49 22.36
N LYS A 31 -37.11 -21.42 23.32
CA LYS A 31 -38.26 -21.75 24.17
C LYS A 31 -38.73 -20.56 25.03
N LYS A 32 -37.81 -19.74 25.56
CA LYS A 32 -38.15 -18.53 26.33
C LYS A 32 -38.71 -17.40 25.46
N ILE A 33 -38.29 -17.30 24.19
CA ILE A 33 -38.82 -16.36 23.19
C ILE A 33 -40.27 -16.72 22.85
N LEU A 34 -40.56 -18.02 22.59
CA LEU A 34 -41.87 -18.52 22.28
C LEU A 34 -42.88 -18.34 23.44
N HIS A 35 -42.41 -18.25 24.67
CA HIS A 35 -43.23 -17.96 25.86
C HIS A 35 -43.30 -16.49 26.26
N GLY A 36 -42.81 -15.55 25.42
CA GLY A 36 -42.94 -14.11 25.64
C GLY A 36 -42.17 -13.54 26.86
N THR A 37 -41.20 -14.28 27.39
CA THR A 37 -40.49 -13.91 28.63
C THR A 37 -39.16 -13.18 28.44
N ILE A 38 -38.77 -12.88 27.20
CA ILE A 38 -37.50 -12.16 26.90
C ILE A 38 -37.78 -10.89 26.10
N ASN A 39 -37.15 -9.80 26.54
CA ASN A 39 -37.19 -8.51 25.85
C ASN A 39 -36.52 -8.63 24.46
N PRO A 40 -37.16 -8.19 23.36
CA PRO A 40 -36.60 -8.24 22.02
C PRO A 40 -35.23 -7.49 21.88
N LEU A 41 -34.99 -6.50 22.72
CA LEU A 41 -33.66 -5.80 22.77
C LEU A 41 -32.53 -6.74 23.19
N LEU A 42 -32.81 -7.71 24.10
CA LEU A 42 -31.81 -8.68 24.53
C LEU A 42 -31.41 -9.64 23.40
N ILE A 43 -32.37 -9.98 22.52
CA ILE A 43 -32.13 -10.88 21.38
C ILE A 43 -31.19 -10.21 20.37
N THR A 44 -31.40 -8.92 20.10
CA THR A 44 -30.52 -8.17 19.17
C THR A 44 -29.10 -8.03 19.70
N VAL A 45 -28.92 -7.81 21.01
CA VAL A 45 -27.59 -7.71 21.62
C VAL A 45 -26.86 -9.06 21.58
N PHE A 46 -27.54 -10.18 21.85
CA PHE A 46 -26.92 -11.51 21.80
C PHE A 46 -26.59 -11.94 20.38
N SER A 47 -27.46 -11.64 19.39
CA SER A 47 -27.16 -11.96 17.98
C SER A 47 -25.98 -11.11 17.43
N LEU A 48 -25.88 -9.85 17.85
CA LEU A 48 -24.77 -8.98 17.46
C LEU A 48 -23.45 -9.44 18.08
N SER A 49 -23.46 -9.84 19.36
CA SER A 49 -22.27 -10.37 20.03
C SER A 49 -21.78 -11.70 19.42
N ALA A 50 -22.70 -12.59 19.05
CA ALA A 50 -22.37 -13.84 18.36
C ALA A 50 -21.76 -13.59 16.97
N LEU A 51 -22.29 -12.62 16.23
CA LEU A 51 -21.74 -12.22 14.93
C LEU A 51 -20.32 -11.65 15.06
N VAL A 52 -20.10 -10.77 16.02
CA VAL A 52 -18.77 -10.20 16.29
C VAL A 52 -17.77 -11.30 16.66
N LEU A 53 -18.16 -12.25 17.51
CA LEU A 53 -17.31 -13.36 17.90
C LEU A 53 -16.94 -14.26 16.70
N THR A 54 -17.89 -14.52 15.81
CA THR A 54 -17.66 -15.30 14.58
C THR A 54 -16.68 -14.58 13.64
N VAL A 55 -16.83 -13.28 13.47
CA VAL A 55 -15.92 -12.48 12.64
C VAL A 55 -14.50 -12.48 13.22
N VAL A 56 -14.35 -12.30 14.55
CA VAL A 56 -13.06 -12.35 15.22
C VAL A 56 -12.39 -13.73 15.07
N LEU A 57 -13.17 -14.81 15.18
CA LEU A 57 -12.65 -16.16 15.01
C LEU A 57 -12.22 -16.43 13.56
N CYS A 58 -12.99 -15.96 12.57
CA CYS A 58 -12.64 -16.06 11.16
C CYS A 58 -11.35 -15.27 10.84
N VAL A 59 -11.19 -14.07 11.39
CA VAL A 59 -9.97 -13.28 11.23
C VAL A 59 -8.77 -13.98 11.87
N TYR A 60 -8.95 -14.56 13.06
CA TYR A 60 -7.88 -15.29 13.75
C TYR A 60 -7.42 -16.52 12.97
N VAL A 61 -8.38 -17.35 12.49
CA VAL A 61 -8.08 -18.54 11.67
C VAL A 61 -7.42 -18.13 10.35
N TYR A 62 -7.88 -17.05 9.72
CA TYR A 62 -7.28 -16.56 8.48
C TYR A 62 -5.85 -16.05 8.67
N SER A 63 -5.57 -15.33 9.76
CA SER A 63 -4.22 -14.86 10.07
C SER A 63 -3.25 -16.00 10.38
N ASP A 64 -3.73 -17.04 11.08
CA ASP A 64 -2.92 -18.22 11.43
C ASP A 64 -2.56 -19.04 10.19
N THR A 65 -3.51 -19.23 9.26
CA THR A 65 -3.26 -19.93 7.98
C THR A 65 -2.35 -19.13 7.03
N MET A 66 -2.33 -17.80 7.10
CA MET A 66 -1.41 -16.98 6.32
C MET A 66 0.01 -17.03 6.89
N LEU A 67 0.17 -17.07 8.22
CA LEU A 67 1.47 -17.20 8.88
C LEU A 67 2.15 -18.55 8.55
N GLU A 68 1.36 -19.65 8.51
CA GLU A 68 1.88 -20.97 8.13
C GLU A 68 2.27 -21.05 6.64
N ARG A 69 1.60 -20.28 5.78
CA ARG A 69 1.90 -20.26 4.34
C ARG A 69 3.20 -19.51 4.04
N ASP A 70 3.45 -18.37 4.70
CA ASP A 70 4.70 -17.61 4.57
C ASP A 70 5.92 -18.42 5.08
N MET A 71 5.73 -19.26 6.11
CA MET A 71 6.81 -20.12 6.63
C MET A 71 7.09 -21.31 5.70
N SER A 72 6.11 -21.80 4.92
CA SER A 72 6.30 -22.93 4.01
C SER A 72 6.93 -22.54 2.66
N GLU A 73 6.80 -21.28 2.24
CA GLU A 73 7.45 -20.78 1.02
C GLU A 73 8.91 -20.34 1.23
N GLY A 74 9.36 -20.15 2.50
CA GLY A 74 10.74 -19.82 2.86
C GLY A 74 11.71 -20.98 2.86
N GLU A 75 11.27 -22.22 2.98
CA GLU A 75 12.14 -23.40 3.06
C GLU A 75 12.56 -23.99 1.69
N GLY A 76 12.05 -23.46 0.59
CA GLY A 76 12.30 -23.99 -0.77
C GLY A 76 13.53 -23.45 -1.50
N ILE A 77 14.26 -22.47 -0.96
CA ILE A 77 15.34 -21.78 -1.69
C ILE A 77 16.76 -22.06 -1.16
N GLU A 78 16.91 -22.76 -0.04
CA GLU A 78 18.24 -23.05 0.54
C GLU A 78 18.92 -24.35 0.08
N SER A 79 18.38 -25.12 -0.84
CA SER A 79 18.97 -26.43 -1.21
C SER A 79 19.75 -26.50 -2.54
N ILE A 80 20.07 -25.36 -3.19
CA ILE A 80 20.79 -25.39 -4.51
C ILE A 80 22.18 -24.71 -4.47
N ALA A 81 22.71 -24.28 -3.34
CA ALA A 81 23.99 -23.56 -3.29
C ALA A 81 25.08 -24.22 -2.38
N ILE A 82 25.21 -25.53 -2.36
CA ILE A 82 26.39 -26.17 -1.77
C ILE A 82 26.85 -27.34 -2.65
N GLN A 83 27.57 -27.02 -3.72
CA GLN A 83 28.59 -27.91 -4.32
C GLN A 83 29.48 -27.07 -5.23
N ALA A 84 30.57 -26.53 -4.67
CA ALA A 84 31.85 -26.32 -5.36
C ALA A 84 32.92 -25.88 -4.35
N GLU A 85 33.79 -26.81 -4.05
CA GLU A 85 35.22 -26.75 -3.88
C GLU A 85 35.81 -26.21 -2.58
N ALA A 86 36.24 -27.23 -1.80
CA ALA A 86 37.34 -27.16 -0.83
C ALA A 86 38.69 -27.19 -1.56
N ALA A 87 39.60 -26.30 -1.24
CA ALA A 87 41.05 -26.59 -1.16
C ALA A 87 41.84 -25.43 -0.57
N THR A 88 42.49 -25.74 0.56
CA THR A 88 43.83 -25.35 1.00
C THR A 88 44.11 -23.89 1.35
N ASP A 89 44.81 -23.49 2.36
CA ASP A 89 45.63 -24.14 3.42
C ASP A 89 46.06 -23.03 4.41
N SER A 90 46.09 -23.38 5.70
CA SER A 90 46.94 -22.93 6.80
C SER A 90 47.59 -21.53 6.84
N GLN A 91 47.42 -20.78 7.90
CA GLN A 91 48.29 -20.75 9.07
C GLN A 91 47.79 -19.78 10.16
N VAL A 92 47.86 -20.29 11.35
CA VAL A 92 47.71 -19.74 12.68
C VAL A 92 48.73 -18.63 13.01
N VAL A 93 48.34 -17.55 13.71
CA VAL A 93 49.06 -17.08 14.90
C VAL A 93 48.10 -16.39 15.88
N LYS A 94 48.06 -16.91 17.10
CA LYS A 94 47.47 -16.30 18.30
C LYS A 94 48.44 -15.23 18.85
N THR A 95 47.92 -14.16 19.42
CA THR A 95 48.36 -13.78 20.78
C THR A 95 47.35 -12.79 21.41
N SER A 96 47.01 -13.10 22.62
CA SER A 96 46.22 -12.41 23.62
C SER A 96 46.95 -11.17 24.19
N THR A 97 46.24 -10.15 24.63
CA THR A 97 46.37 -9.61 25.99
C THR A 97 45.17 -8.69 26.32
N GLU A 98 44.56 -8.99 27.45
CA GLU A 98 43.63 -8.13 28.19
C GLU A 98 44.44 -7.00 28.88
N GLU A 99 43.80 -5.82 29.05
CA GLU A 99 43.78 -5.11 30.31
C GLU A 99 42.89 -3.88 30.27
N ASN A 100 42.05 -3.82 31.20
CA ASN A 100 41.20 -2.90 31.94
C ASN A 100 41.45 -1.38 31.90
N LEU A 101 40.33 -0.69 32.04
CA LEU A 101 39.88 0.36 33.00
C LEU A 101 39.65 1.78 32.47
N SER A 102 38.46 2.14 32.72
CA SER A 102 37.90 3.34 33.40
C SER A 102 37.41 4.52 32.57
N ALA A 103 36.19 4.88 32.96
CA ALA A 103 35.35 5.98 32.55
C ALA A 103 35.98 7.37 32.68
N ALA A 104 35.66 8.26 31.75
CA ALA A 104 35.19 9.63 31.99
C ALA A 104 34.90 10.34 30.67
N ASP A 105 33.76 11.01 30.68
CA ASP A 105 33.31 12.10 29.83
C ASP A 105 34.30 12.70 28.86
N ASP A 106 33.90 12.74 27.55
CA ASP A 106 33.92 13.98 26.77
C ASP A 106 33.28 13.66 25.39
N ALA A 107 32.23 14.40 25.05
CA ALA A 107 31.63 14.40 23.74
C ALA A 107 32.56 15.10 22.76
N GLU A 108 33.46 14.34 22.17
CA GLU A 108 34.34 14.82 21.09
C GLU A 108 33.74 14.39 19.74
N ALA A 109 33.50 15.39 18.91
CA ALA A 109 33.05 15.21 17.53
C ALA A 109 34.02 14.28 16.81
N ILE A 110 33.59 13.09 16.47
CA ILE A 110 34.38 12.16 15.64
C ILE A 110 34.42 12.73 14.23
N SER A 111 35.45 13.47 13.91
CA SER A 111 35.89 13.68 12.54
C SER A 111 36.50 12.38 12.06
N LEU A 112 35.76 11.62 11.27
CA LEU A 112 36.30 10.46 10.57
C LEU A 112 37.30 10.97 9.53
N GLU A 113 38.62 10.99 9.87
CA GLU A 113 39.66 11.02 8.85
C GLU A 113 39.60 9.74 8.05
N TYR A 114 39.04 9.84 6.86
CA TYR A 114 39.04 8.76 5.87
C TYR A 114 40.45 8.68 5.25
N ASN A 115 41.25 7.71 5.66
CA ASN A 115 42.47 7.37 4.99
C ASN A 115 42.19 6.73 3.62
N ASP A 116 42.30 7.55 2.59
CA ASP A 116 42.17 7.19 1.18
C ASP A 116 43.45 6.50 0.67
N GLU A 117 43.53 5.18 0.74
CA GLU A 117 44.53 4.38 0.03
C GLU A 117 43.93 3.59 -1.17
N ASN A 118 42.78 4.00 -1.72
CA ASN A 118 42.33 3.46 -2.99
C ASN A 118 41.72 4.58 -3.85
N LYS A 119 42.58 5.48 -4.33
CA LYS A 119 42.19 6.55 -5.26
C LYS A 119 41.84 5.96 -6.62
N SER A 120 40.65 5.36 -6.75
CA SER A 120 39.93 5.38 -8.01
C SER A 120 39.61 6.85 -8.30
N THR A 121 40.18 7.41 -9.39
CA THR A 121 39.85 8.76 -9.84
C THR A 121 38.35 8.81 -10.11
N SER A 122 37.57 9.25 -9.13
CA SER A 122 36.15 9.52 -9.32
C SER A 122 36.04 10.66 -10.33
N ASP A 123 35.25 10.44 -11.41
CA ASP A 123 35.00 11.46 -12.43
C ASP A 123 34.13 12.62 -11.93
N TYR A 124 33.99 12.82 -10.61
CA TYR A 124 33.14 13.84 -9.99
C TYR A 124 33.80 14.40 -8.72
N THR A 125 33.44 15.62 -8.38
CA THR A 125 33.79 16.29 -7.11
C THR A 125 32.57 16.37 -6.20
N ILE A 126 32.80 16.32 -4.87
CA ILE A 126 31.72 16.35 -3.87
C ILE A 126 31.81 17.70 -3.13
N ASN A 127 30.71 18.43 -3.13
CA ASN A 127 30.47 19.54 -2.21
C ASN A 127 29.84 18.99 -0.94
N VAL A 128 30.61 18.81 0.11
CA VAL A 128 30.15 18.33 1.42
C VAL A 128 29.37 19.43 2.10
N PHE A 129 28.23 19.11 2.70
CA PHE A 129 27.37 20.05 3.42
C PHE A 129 27.94 20.34 4.80
N ASP A 130 27.78 21.59 5.27
CA ASP A 130 28.22 22.00 6.62
C ASP A 130 27.44 21.24 7.74
N SER A 131 26.25 20.77 7.45
CA SER A 131 25.44 19.94 8.32
C SER A 131 24.68 18.91 7.48
N ASN A 132 24.46 17.74 8.07
CA ASN A 132 23.65 16.71 7.45
C ASN A 132 22.19 17.16 7.29
N GLU A 133 21.61 16.85 6.16
CA GLU A 133 20.21 17.16 5.82
C GLU A 133 19.39 15.89 5.67
N THR A 134 18.12 15.95 6.01
CA THR A 134 17.18 14.81 5.80
C THR A 134 16.42 15.02 4.50
N TYR A 135 16.52 14.04 3.61
CA TYR A 135 15.75 13.95 2.36
C TYR A 135 14.91 12.68 2.35
N TYR A 136 13.98 12.62 1.42
CA TYR A 136 13.06 11.50 1.24
C TYR A 136 13.13 10.99 -0.19
N ALA A 137 13.13 9.67 -0.36
CA ALA A 137 13.02 9.08 -1.68
C ALA A 137 11.62 9.33 -2.27
N ASN A 138 11.53 9.86 -3.50
CA ASN A 138 10.25 10.10 -4.18
C ASN A 138 9.74 8.86 -4.93
N THR A 139 10.57 7.83 -5.08
CA THR A 139 10.25 6.54 -5.71
C THR A 139 11.13 5.44 -5.10
N LEU A 140 10.98 4.18 -5.59
CA LEU A 140 11.94 3.12 -5.30
C LEU A 140 13.24 3.43 -6.04
N VAL A 141 14.35 3.63 -5.33
CA VAL A 141 15.63 4.07 -5.91
C VAL A 141 16.79 3.18 -5.47
N ASN A 142 17.78 3.03 -6.33
CA ASN A 142 19.03 2.33 -6.02
C ASN A 142 20.00 3.26 -5.30
N VAL A 143 20.63 2.76 -4.23
CA VAL A 143 21.81 3.37 -3.61
C VAL A 143 23.04 2.70 -4.23
N ARG A 144 24.03 3.52 -4.63
CA ARG A 144 25.22 3.05 -5.33
C ARG A 144 26.49 3.41 -4.59
N SER A 145 27.59 2.72 -4.92
CA SER A 145 28.92 2.96 -4.33
C SER A 145 29.63 4.22 -4.85
N GLY A 146 29.08 4.86 -5.88
CA GLY A 146 29.61 6.10 -6.46
C GLY A 146 28.55 6.86 -7.25
N ALA A 147 28.83 8.11 -7.61
CA ALA A 147 27.92 9.03 -8.27
C ALA A 147 27.77 8.72 -9.77
N GLY A 148 27.03 7.69 -10.11
CA GLY A 148 26.75 7.29 -11.48
C GLY A 148 26.13 5.90 -11.59
N THR A 149 25.46 5.65 -12.72
CA THR A 149 24.80 4.36 -12.97
C THR A 149 25.77 3.20 -13.22
N GLY A 150 27.04 3.50 -13.51
CA GLY A 150 28.10 2.50 -13.71
C GLY A 150 28.69 1.96 -12.41
N TYR A 151 28.39 2.57 -11.25
CA TYR A 151 28.87 2.10 -9.96
C TYR A 151 28.00 0.98 -9.40
N ASP A 152 28.57 0.16 -8.53
CA ASP A 152 27.90 -0.98 -7.94
C ASP A 152 26.69 -0.55 -7.11
N LYS A 153 25.65 -1.37 -7.14
CA LYS A 153 24.47 -1.20 -6.31
C LYS A 153 24.74 -1.70 -4.90
N LEU A 154 24.62 -0.82 -3.90
CA LEU A 154 24.71 -1.16 -2.48
C LEU A 154 23.37 -1.71 -1.96
N GLY A 155 22.26 -1.16 -2.44
CA GLY A 155 20.91 -1.57 -2.03
C GLY A 155 19.82 -0.73 -2.69
N THR A 156 18.63 -0.75 -2.10
CA THR A 156 17.47 0.06 -2.52
C THR A 156 16.78 0.68 -1.33
N ILE A 157 16.23 1.88 -1.50
CA ILE A 157 15.28 2.48 -0.57
C ILE A 157 13.94 2.73 -1.26
N GLY A 158 12.86 2.54 -0.52
CA GLY A 158 11.50 2.74 -1.01
C GLY A 158 11.07 4.20 -0.98
N ARG A 159 10.01 4.52 -1.74
CA ARG A 159 9.36 5.83 -1.68
C ARG A 159 8.99 6.19 -0.23
N GLY A 160 9.29 7.41 0.18
CA GLY A 160 9.01 7.93 1.51
C GLY A 160 10.03 7.55 2.57
N THR A 161 11.02 6.72 2.24
CA THR A 161 12.14 6.45 3.16
C THR A 161 12.98 7.72 3.29
N ASP A 162 13.19 8.15 4.54
CA ASP A 162 14.12 9.23 4.87
C ASP A 162 15.55 8.75 4.77
N ILE A 163 16.45 9.63 4.33
CA ILE A 163 17.86 9.36 4.23
C ILE A 163 18.66 10.62 4.58
N THR A 164 19.77 10.41 5.26
CA THR A 164 20.70 11.47 5.59
C THR A 164 21.58 11.79 4.38
N VAL A 165 21.50 13.03 3.89
CA VAL A 165 22.35 13.58 2.82
C VAL A 165 23.50 14.34 3.44
N THR A 166 24.71 14.05 2.97
CA THR A 166 25.96 14.63 3.48
C THR A 166 26.65 15.54 2.47
N GLY A 167 26.24 15.52 1.21
CA GLY A 167 26.82 16.36 0.16
C GLY A 167 26.14 16.17 -1.20
N LEU A 168 26.55 17.00 -2.15
CA LEU A 168 26.11 16.98 -3.55
C LEU A 168 27.32 16.94 -4.47
N THR A 169 27.28 16.03 -5.45
CA THR A 169 28.32 15.94 -6.46
C THR A 169 28.08 16.93 -7.62
N ASP A 170 29.11 17.34 -8.32
CA ASP A 170 29.00 18.23 -9.49
C ASP A 170 28.26 17.61 -10.68
N ASN A 171 28.12 16.28 -10.70
CA ASN A 171 27.32 15.54 -11.70
C ASN A 171 25.89 15.21 -11.26
N GLY A 172 25.39 15.84 -10.17
CA GLY A 172 23.99 15.81 -9.76
C GLY A 172 23.58 14.57 -8.96
N TRP A 173 24.48 14.00 -8.18
CA TRP A 173 24.20 12.91 -7.24
C TRP A 173 24.36 13.41 -5.80
N TYR A 174 23.45 13.02 -4.92
CA TYR A 174 23.61 13.21 -3.49
C TYR A 174 24.48 12.10 -2.90
N GLN A 175 25.46 12.51 -2.10
CA GLN A 175 26.12 11.60 -1.18
C GLN A 175 25.21 11.41 0.04
N VAL A 176 24.97 10.18 0.42
CA VAL A 176 24.04 9.79 1.50
C VAL A 176 24.71 8.83 2.47
N LEU A 177 24.22 8.80 3.70
CA LEU A 177 24.61 7.78 4.68
C LEU A 177 23.67 6.56 4.55
N TYR A 178 24.19 5.44 4.05
CA TYR A 178 23.43 4.21 3.86
C TYR A 178 24.10 3.07 4.62
N ASP A 179 23.38 2.48 5.59
CA ASP A 179 23.91 1.40 6.47
C ASP A 179 25.29 1.72 7.08
N GLY A 180 25.52 2.99 7.44
CA GLY A 180 26.75 3.47 8.06
C GLY A 180 27.91 3.73 7.08
N VAL A 181 27.71 3.58 5.77
CA VAL A 181 28.71 3.89 4.74
C VAL A 181 28.21 4.97 3.77
N ALA A 182 29.13 5.60 3.06
CA ALA A 182 28.77 6.55 2.01
C ALA A 182 28.15 5.81 0.82
N GLY A 183 26.93 6.22 0.45
CA GLY A 183 26.22 5.79 -0.75
C GLY A 183 25.91 6.99 -1.64
N TYR A 184 25.41 6.75 -2.84
CA TYR A 184 25.05 7.79 -3.80
C TYR A 184 23.71 7.53 -4.43
N ILE A 185 22.89 8.60 -4.53
CA ILE A 185 21.55 8.58 -5.14
C ILE A 185 21.45 9.77 -6.08
N SER A 186 20.93 9.57 -7.31
CA SER A 186 20.68 10.69 -8.22
C SER A 186 19.72 11.71 -7.60
N ALA A 187 20.03 12.99 -7.71
CA ALA A 187 19.30 14.07 -7.04
C ALA A 187 17.83 14.13 -7.45
N GLU A 188 17.48 13.69 -8.66
CA GLU A 188 16.10 13.65 -9.15
C GLU A 188 15.17 12.71 -8.34
N TYR A 189 15.75 11.76 -7.58
CA TYR A 189 15.00 10.78 -6.80
C TYR A 189 14.87 11.15 -5.32
N LEU A 190 15.42 12.28 -4.90
CA LEU A 190 15.34 12.77 -3.52
C LEU A 190 14.65 14.12 -3.44
N GLN A 191 13.90 14.35 -2.38
CA GLN A 191 13.21 15.61 -2.08
C GLN A 191 13.29 15.95 -0.60
N THR A 192 13.15 17.22 -0.25
CA THR A 192 13.28 17.73 1.13
C THR A 192 12.05 17.53 1.99
N SER A 193 10.89 17.26 1.38
CA SER A 193 9.63 16.96 2.09
C SER A 193 9.23 15.49 1.92
N ALA A 194 8.62 14.91 2.95
CA ALA A 194 8.11 13.55 2.85
C ALA A 194 7.02 13.48 1.74
N PRO A 195 7.13 12.55 0.79
CA PRO A 195 6.13 12.40 -0.25
C PRO A 195 4.81 11.89 0.34
N GLY A 196 3.70 12.32 -0.23
CA GLY A 196 2.39 11.76 0.07
C GLY A 196 2.24 10.29 -0.37
N THR A 197 1.07 9.71 -0.14
CA THR A 197 0.74 8.37 -0.67
C THR A 197 0.83 8.38 -2.20
N ALA A 198 1.54 7.42 -2.81
CA ALA A 198 1.79 7.43 -4.26
C ALA A 198 0.48 7.45 -5.07
N TYR A 199 -0.42 6.51 -4.77
CA TYR A 199 -1.72 6.40 -5.44
C TYR A 199 -2.84 6.30 -4.43
N ILE A 200 -3.87 7.15 -4.59
CA ILE A 200 -5.11 7.12 -3.81
C ILE A 200 -6.26 6.83 -4.76
N PHE A 201 -6.92 5.69 -4.59
CA PHE A 201 -8.16 5.35 -5.30
C PHE A 201 -9.35 5.62 -4.37
N ALA A 202 -10.21 6.55 -4.76
CA ALA A 202 -11.41 6.89 -4.01
C ALA A 202 -12.66 6.53 -4.81
N GLY A 203 -13.56 5.69 -4.25
CA GLY A 203 -14.71 5.24 -5.03
C GLY A 203 -15.75 4.44 -4.27
N ASP A 204 -16.65 3.86 -5.05
CA ASP A 204 -17.77 3.03 -4.60
C ASP A 204 -17.45 1.52 -4.63
N SER A 205 -18.49 0.67 -4.69
CA SER A 205 -18.35 -0.79 -4.73
C SER A 205 -17.47 -1.30 -5.87
N ARG A 206 -17.44 -0.61 -7.02
CA ARG A 206 -16.59 -0.99 -8.16
C ARG A 206 -15.11 -0.78 -7.84
N THR A 207 -14.79 0.26 -7.08
CA THR A 207 -13.41 0.50 -6.58
C THR A 207 -13.02 -0.51 -5.50
N VAL A 208 -13.96 -0.89 -4.61
CA VAL A 208 -13.75 -1.99 -3.64
C VAL A 208 -13.40 -3.29 -4.36
N GLN A 209 -14.18 -3.66 -5.38
CA GLN A 209 -13.94 -4.89 -6.13
C GLN A 209 -12.67 -4.84 -6.99
N MET A 210 -12.33 -3.67 -7.53
CA MET A 210 -11.03 -3.46 -8.21
C MET A 210 -9.87 -3.72 -7.25
N ASN A 211 -9.91 -3.17 -6.02
CA ASN A 211 -8.90 -3.44 -4.99
C ASN A 211 -8.77 -4.95 -4.71
N MET A 212 -9.91 -5.64 -4.49
CA MET A 212 -9.91 -7.09 -4.28
C MET A 212 -9.33 -7.87 -5.45
N ALA A 213 -9.57 -7.43 -6.69
CA ALA A 213 -9.08 -8.09 -7.90
C ALA A 213 -7.58 -7.93 -8.10
N VAL A 214 -7.03 -6.73 -7.80
CA VAL A 214 -5.59 -6.45 -8.00
C VAL A 214 -4.73 -6.86 -6.81
N GLY A 215 -5.33 -7.06 -5.62
CA GLY A 215 -4.63 -7.49 -4.41
C GLY A 215 -3.73 -6.41 -3.81
N THR A 216 -2.82 -6.82 -2.92
CA THR A 216 -1.91 -5.91 -2.22
C THR A 216 -0.92 -5.26 -3.19
N ASN A 217 -0.91 -3.94 -3.25
CA ASN A 217 -0.10 -3.18 -4.22
C ASN A 217 0.44 -1.84 -3.70
N GLY A 218 0.34 -1.58 -2.39
CA GLY A 218 0.81 -0.34 -1.77
C GLY A 218 -0.05 0.91 -2.03
N ASN A 219 -1.14 0.81 -2.80
CA ASN A 219 -2.07 1.92 -3.02
C ASN A 219 -2.96 2.14 -1.79
N LYS A 220 -3.38 3.39 -1.58
CA LYS A 220 -4.43 3.71 -0.60
C LYS A 220 -5.79 3.62 -1.28
N TRP A 221 -6.67 2.77 -0.74
CA TRP A 221 -8.02 2.56 -1.23
C TRP A 221 -9.03 3.16 -0.26
N ILE A 222 -9.74 4.20 -0.69
CA ILE A 222 -10.78 4.90 0.08
C ILE A 222 -12.10 4.60 -0.60
N ALA A 223 -12.66 3.42 -0.34
CA ALA A 223 -13.82 2.95 -1.07
C ALA A 223 -14.79 2.18 -0.18
N GLN A 224 -16.09 2.28 -0.48
CA GLN A 224 -17.14 1.59 0.25
C GLN A 224 -18.28 1.16 -0.66
N VAL A 225 -18.82 -0.03 -0.40
CA VAL A 225 -19.92 -0.62 -1.18
C VAL A 225 -21.20 0.21 -1.01
N GLY A 226 -21.88 0.50 -2.13
CA GLY A 226 -23.19 1.17 -2.15
C GLY A 226 -23.15 2.68 -1.94
N GLU A 227 -21.96 3.27 -1.84
CA GLU A 227 -21.79 4.67 -1.51
C GLU A 227 -21.71 5.57 -2.76
N GLY A 228 -22.08 6.86 -2.55
CA GLY A 228 -22.08 7.91 -3.56
C GLY A 228 -21.54 9.22 -3.01
N TYR A 229 -22.13 10.34 -3.45
CA TYR A 229 -21.69 11.69 -3.14
C TYR A 229 -21.54 11.96 -1.62
N LYS A 230 -22.48 11.46 -0.80
CA LYS A 230 -22.43 11.69 0.64
C LYS A 230 -21.16 11.12 1.28
N TYR A 231 -20.78 9.90 0.92
CA TYR A 231 -19.54 9.29 1.37
C TYR A 231 -18.32 10.00 0.77
N PHE A 232 -18.37 10.31 -0.52
CA PHE A 232 -17.30 11.07 -1.18
C PHE A 232 -17.00 12.36 -0.44
N ALA A 233 -18.02 13.20 -0.18
CA ALA A 233 -17.86 14.49 0.49
C ALA A 233 -17.49 14.38 1.97
N GLY A 234 -18.16 13.48 2.72
CA GLY A 234 -18.04 13.40 4.18
C GLY A 234 -16.93 12.48 4.68
N THR A 235 -16.46 11.53 3.88
CA THR A 235 -15.50 10.52 4.29
C THR A 235 -14.28 10.44 3.39
N ALA A 236 -14.49 10.34 2.08
CA ALA A 236 -13.37 10.15 1.16
C ALA A 236 -12.51 11.41 1.01
N VAL A 237 -13.11 12.58 0.83
CA VAL A 237 -12.38 13.85 0.71
C VAL A 237 -11.51 14.14 1.93
N PRO A 238 -11.98 14.05 3.18
CA PRO A 238 -11.08 14.19 4.35
C PRO A 238 -9.90 13.21 4.38
N GLN A 239 -10.11 11.97 3.92
CA GLN A 239 -9.04 10.97 3.86
C GLN A 239 -8.07 11.21 2.70
N ILE A 240 -8.54 11.80 1.59
CA ILE A 240 -7.70 12.28 0.50
C ILE A 240 -6.85 13.44 1.04
N ASP A 241 -7.48 14.46 1.63
CA ASP A 241 -6.79 15.62 2.21
C ASP A 241 -5.67 15.23 3.18
N ALA A 242 -5.88 14.17 3.96
CA ALA A 242 -4.89 13.64 4.92
C ALA A 242 -3.80 12.77 4.28
N GLY A 243 -3.98 12.33 3.03
CA GLY A 243 -3.05 11.40 2.36
C GLY A 243 -2.28 12.00 1.20
N ILE A 244 -2.66 13.17 0.73
CA ILE A 244 -1.99 13.84 -0.38
C ILE A 244 -0.68 14.50 0.05
N GLY A 245 0.25 14.58 -0.88
CA GLY A 245 1.53 15.24 -0.75
C GLY A 245 2.25 15.21 -2.10
N GLU A 246 3.50 15.63 -2.12
CA GLU A 246 4.30 15.68 -3.34
C GLU A 246 4.29 14.35 -4.08
N GLY A 247 3.95 14.40 -5.37
CA GLY A 247 3.89 13.23 -6.26
C GLY A 247 2.74 12.24 -5.97
N THR A 248 1.71 12.62 -5.19
CA THR A 248 0.50 11.81 -5.03
C THR A 248 -0.35 11.87 -6.29
N VAL A 249 -0.85 10.72 -6.74
CA VAL A 249 -1.88 10.65 -7.79
C VAL A 249 -3.19 10.20 -7.17
N VAL A 250 -4.23 11.03 -7.31
CA VAL A 250 -5.58 10.75 -6.82
C VAL A 250 -6.47 10.33 -7.98
N ILE A 251 -7.11 9.17 -7.89
CA ILE A 251 -8.07 8.65 -8.86
C ILE A 251 -9.45 8.60 -8.19
N ILE A 252 -10.36 9.43 -8.66
CA ILE A 252 -11.74 9.52 -8.17
C ILE A 252 -12.64 8.67 -9.07
N ASN A 253 -13.36 7.71 -8.50
CA ASN A 253 -14.20 6.75 -9.22
C ASN A 253 -15.56 6.58 -8.53
N PHE A 254 -16.34 7.67 -8.49
CA PHE A 254 -17.71 7.72 -7.96
C PHE A 254 -18.70 8.06 -9.04
N GLY A 255 -19.98 7.82 -8.77
CA GLY A 255 -21.09 8.32 -9.54
C GLY A 255 -22.17 7.30 -9.87
N VAL A 256 -21.83 6.02 -10.02
CA VAL A 256 -22.81 5.01 -10.47
C VAL A 256 -24.02 4.88 -9.55
N ASN A 257 -23.85 5.10 -8.26
CA ASN A 257 -24.94 4.97 -7.27
C ASN A 257 -25.88 6.17 -7.22
N ASP A 258 -25.48 7.30 -7.80
CA ASP A 258 -26.25 8.55 -7.70
C ASP A 258 -25.95 9.54 -8.84
N LEU A 259 -26.10 9.11 -10.08
CA LEU A 259 -25.86 9.89 -11.31
C LEU A 259 -26.53 11.29 -11.29
N TYR A 260 -27.65 11.43 -10.59
CA TYR A 260 -28.35 12.72 -10.43
C TYR A 260 -27.55 13.77 -9.64
N ASN A 261 -26.49 13.37 -8.94
CA ASN A 261 -25.64 14.29 -8.17
C ASN A 261 -24.44 14.85 -8.97
N VAL A 262 -24.41 14.73 -10.29
CA VAL A 262 -23.26 15.14 -11.12
C VAL A 262 -22.77 16.57 -10.82
N ASP A 263 -23.67 17.55 -10.64
CA ASP A 263 -23.29 18.93 -10.34
C ASP A 263 -22.59 19.07 -8.98
N LYS A 264 -22.97 18.23 -8.01
CA LYS A 264 -22.32 18.22 -6.70
C LYS A 264 -20.91 17.63 -6.77
N TYR A 265 -20.72 16.56 -7.56
CA TYR A 265 -19.39 15.99 -7.80
C TYR A 265 -18.47 17.02 -8.46
N VAL A 266 -18.93 17.67 -9.52
CA VAL A 266 -18.20 18.76 -10.20
C VAL A 266 -17.82 19.86 -9.22
N SER A 267 -18.81 20.40 -8.49
CA SER A 267 -18.59 21.51 -7.56
C SER A 267 -17.59 21.16 -6.46
N LEU A 268 -17.68 19.96 -5.91
CA LEU A 268 -16.80 19.52 -4.83
C LEU A 268 -15.36 19.33 -5.33
N VAL A 269 -15.15 18.65 -6.44
CA VAL A 269 -13.81 18.44 -7.00
C VAL A 269 -13.18 19.77 -7.36
N ASN A 270 -13.91 20.66 -8.05
CA ASN A 270 -13.42 21.99 -8.41
C ASN A 270 -13.10 22.86 -7.19
N SER A 271 -13.81 22.68 -6.08
CA SER A 271 -13.51 23.41 -4.82
C SER A 271 -12.22 22.91 -4.13
N LYS A 272 -11.76 21.71 -4.46
CA LYS A 272 -10.60 21.08 -3.85
C LYS A 272 -9.33 21.15 -4.71
N ILE A 273 -9.47 21.31 -6.00
CA ILE A 273 -8.37 21.13 -6.95
C ILE A 273 -7.18 22.04 -6.66
N ASP A 274 -7.40 23.30 -6.29
CA ASP A 274 -6.32 24.24 -5.96
C ASP A 274 -5.49 23.74 -4.77
N SER A 275 -6.15 23.31 -3.71
CA SER A 275 -5.46 22.82 -2.50
C SER A 275 -4.73 21.51 -2.75
N TRP A 276 -5.31 20.61 -3.55
CA TRP A 276 -4.69 19.32 -3.87
C TRP A 276 -3.46 19.49 -4.77
N ILE A 277 -3.53 20.35 -5.78
CA ILE A 277 -2.37 20.65 -6.63
C ILE A 277 -1.29 21.39 -5.84
N ALA A 278 -1.68 22.35 -4.98
CA ALA A 278 -0.71 23.05 -4.12
C ALA A 278 0.00 22.11 -3.13
N ALA A 279 -0.62 21.01 -2.76
CA ALA A 279 0.00 19.94 -1.95
C ALA A 279 0.89 18.99 -2.79
N GLY A 280 1.01 19.19 -4.11
CA GLY A 280 1.82 18.36 -5.01
C GLY A 280 1.09 17.15 -5.60
N ALA A 281 -0.26 17.12 -5.54
CA ALA A 281 -1.02 16.01 -6.09
C ALA A 281 -1.43 16.23 -7.55
N THR A 282 -1.46 15.14 -8.32
CA THR A 282 -2.12 15.06 -9.62
C THR A 282 -3.47 14.37 -9.45
N VAL A 283 -4.54 14.96 -10.00
CA VAL A 283 -5.91 14.48 -9.78
C VAL A 283 -6.55 14.01 -11.09
N TYR A 284 -7.12 12.82 -11.05
CA TYR A 284 -7.89 12.22 -12.13
C TYR A 284 -9.31 11.89 -11.67
N TYR A 285 -10.26 12.08 -12.58
CA TYR A 285 -11.59 11.50 -12.43
C TYR A 285 -11.79 10.41 -13.48
N ALA A 286 -12.12 9.20 -13.00
CA ALA A 286 -12.42 8.09 -13.89
C ALA A 286 -13.89 8.15 -14.33
N ALA A 287 -14.13 8.03 -15.63
CA ALA A 287 -15.48 7.90 -16.18
C ALA A 287 -16.23 6.77 -15.48
N VAL A 288 -17.49 6.98 -15.13
CA VAL A 288 -18.37 5.89 -14.70
C VAL A 288 -18.44 4.86 -15.84
N VAL A 289 -18.04 3.64 -15.54
CA VAL A 289 -17.90 2.55 -16.53
C VAL A 289 -19.26 1.89 -16.83
N PRO A 290 -19.43 1.19 -17.99
CA PRO A 290 -20.73 0.73 -18.47
C PRO A 290 -21.40 -0.30 -17.56
N VAL A 291 -22.69 -0.54 -17.79
CA VAL A 291 -23.48 -1.63 -17.19
C VAL A 291 -23.94 -2.61 -18.26
N SER A 292 -24.31 -3.83 -17.86
CA SER A 292 -24.87 -4.85 -18.74
C SER A 292 -26.21 -5.34 -18.20
N ASN A 293 -27.31 -4.91 -18.84
CA ASN A 293 -28.68 -5.29 -18.44
C ASN A 293 -29.01 -5.01 -16.95
N TYR A 294 -28.50 -3.91 -16.41
CA TYR A 294 -28.80 -3.51 -15.04
C TYR A 294 -30.16 -2.79 -14.98
N PRO A 295 -31.06 -3.15 -14.02
CA PRO A 295 -32.47 -2.78 -14.12
C PRO A 295 -32.77 -1.30 -13.87
N THR A 296 -31.89 -0.57 -13.15
CA THR A 296 -32.16 0.80 -12.66
C THR A 296 -31.29 1.88 -13.30
N ILE A 297 -30.27 1.51 -14.06
CA ILE A 297 -29.32 2.44 -14.69
C ILE A 297 -29.06 1.93 -16.11
N THR A 298 -29.12 2.81 -17.08
CA THR A 298 -28.76 2.53 -18.47
C THR A 298 -27.41 3.13 -18.85
N ASN A 299 -26.81 2.61 -19.92
CA ASN A 299 -25.58 3.20 -20.43
C ASN A 299 -25.80 4.63 -20.94
N ALA A 300 -26.98 4.97 -21.45
CA ALA A 300 -27.34 6.34 -21.83
C ALA A 300 -27.32 7.30 -20.62
N ASP A 301 -27.78 6.87 -19.45
CA ASP A 301 -27.69 7.65 -18.21
C ASP A 301 -26.23 7.89 -17.81
N ILE A 302 -25.40 6.85 -17.92
CA ILE A 302 -23.96 6.93 -17.62
C ILE A 302 -23.24 7.85 -18.62
N GLU A 303 -23.52 7.75 -19.90
CA GLU A 303 -22.95 8.63 -20.94
C GLU A 303 -23.30 10.09 -20.68
N SER A 304 -24.57 10.37 -20.36
CA SER A 304 -25.03 11.71 -19.99
C SER A 304 -24.31 12.25 -18.76
N PHE A 305 -24.18 11.42 -17.72
CA PHE A 305 -23.43 11.76 -16.51
C PHE A 305 -21.96 12.05 -16.84
N ASN A 306 -21.29 11.17 -17.56
CA ASN A 306 -19.88 11.29 -17.93
C ASN A 306 -19.63 12.57 -18.78
N ALA A 307 -20.49 12.85 -19.74
CA ALA A 307 -20.38 14.05 -20.57
C ALA A 307 -20.49 15.33 -19.72
N LYS A 308 -21.48 15.40 -18.84
CA LYS A 308 -21.69 16.54 -17.96
C LYS A 308 -20.56 16.69 -16.92
N LEU A 309 -20.13 15.59 -16.32
CA LEU A 309 -19.02 15.55 -15.38
C LEU A 309 -17.73 16.08 -16.03
N LYS A 310 -17.33 15.48 -17.17
CA LYS A 310 -16.13 15.85 -17.91
C LYS A 310 -16.11 17.32 -18.32
N SER A 311 -17.25 17.83 -18.79
CA SER A 311 -17.34 19.23 -19.22
C SER A 311 -17.36 20.24 -18.06
N GLY A 312 -17.77 19.82 -16.87
CA GLY A 312 -17.87 20.69 -15.69
C GLY A 312 -16.64 20.70 -14.81
N LEU A 313 -15.78 19.69 -14.89
CA LEU A 313 -14.56 19.62 -14.11
C LEU A 313 -13.54 20.67 -14.56
N ASP A 314 -12.75 21.16 -13.61
CA ASP A 314 -11.59 22.00 -13.88
C ASP A 314 -10.63 21.30 -14.85
N SER A 315 -10.06 22.04 -15.80
CA SER A 315 -9.19 21.52 -16.86
C SER A 315 -7.91 20.84 -16.35
N ARG A 316 -7.54 21.06 -15.11
CA ARG A 316 -6.40 20.42 -14.44
C ARG A 316 -6.72 19.02 -13.92
N VAL A 317 -7.98 18.64 -13.86
CA VAL A 317 -8.40 17.27 -13.52
C VAL A 317 -8.26 16.39 -14.75
N GLY A 318 -7.37 15.43 -14.70
CA GLY A 318 -7.21 14.44 -15.76
C GLY A 318 -8.46 13.55 -15.91
N TRP A 319 -8.70 13.04 -17.12
CA TRP A 319 -9.84 12.19 -17.43
C TRP A 319 -9.38 10.78 -17.80
N LEU A 320 -9.84 9.78 -17.04
CA LEU A 320 -9.59 8.36 -17.34
C LEU A 320 -10.84 7.75 -17.98
N ASP A 321 -10.84 7.59 -19.30
CA ASP A 321 -12.00 7.11 -20.06
C ASP A 321 -12.16 5.59 -20.02
N GLY A 322 -12.38 5.05 -18.82
CA GLY A 322 -12.67 3.63 -18.63
C GLY A 322 -13.96 3.16 -19.30
N TYR A 323 -14.91 4.09 -19.56
CA TYR A 323 -16.15 3.76 -20.25
C TYR A 323 -15.87 3.34 -21.71
N THR A 324 -15.19 4.19 -22.47
CA THR A 324 -14.80 3.89 -23.86
C THR A 324 -13.87 2.69 -23.92
N TYR A 325 -12.93 2.56 -22.99
CA TYR A 325 -12.05 1.40 -22.93
C TYR A 325 -12.82 0.08 -22.83
N LEU A 326 -13.74 -0.04 -21.84
CA LEU A 326 -14.48 -1.29 -21.65
C LEU A 326 -15.50 -1.56 -22.75
N THR A 327 -16.16 -0.53 -23.29
CA THR A 327 -17.08 -0.73 -24.44
C THR A 327 -16.35 -1.18 -25.69
N THR A 328 -15.08 -0.83 -25.85
CA THR A 328 -14.24 -1.22 -27.00
C THR A 328 -13.63 -2.61 -26.82
N CYS A 329 -13.07 -2.90 -25.62
CA CYS A 329 -12.38 -4.17 -25.36
C CYS A 329 -13.33 -5.30 -24.93
N GLY A 330 -14.56 -4.96 -24.54
CA GLY A 330 -15.50 -5.86 -23.90
C GLY A 330 -15.26 -6.01 -22.40
N PHE A 331 -16.29 -6.46 -21.70
CA PHE A 331 -16.28 -6.68 -20.25
C PHE A 331 -17.27 -7.75 -19.86
N ASN A 332 -17.02 -8.40 -18.72
CA ASN A 332 -17.94 -9.35 -18.10
C ASN A 332 -18.45 -8.80 -16.77
N THR A 333 -19.75 -9.00 -16.52
CA THR A 333 -20.38 -8.63 -15.26
C THR A 333 -20.92 -9.84 -14.53
N ASN A 334 -20.93 -9.80 -13.19
CA ASN A 334 -21.53 -10.83 -12.35
C ASN A 334 -23.05 -10.62 -12.16
N ASP A 335 -23.49 -9.35 -12.12
CA ASP A 335 -24.85 -8.92 -11.81
C ASP A 335 -25.37 -7.78 -12.70
N GLY A 336 -24.66 -7.49 -13.77
CA GLY A 336 -24.93 -6.36 -14.66
C GLY A 336 -24.28 -5.05 -14.24
N LEU A 337 -23.84 -4.93 -12.98
CA LEU A 337 -23.21 -3.74 -12.41
C LEU A 337 -21.73 -3.96 -12.08
N HIS A 338 -21.41 -5.07 -11.44
CA HIS A 338 -20.07 -5.41 -10.97
C HIS A 338 -19.39 -6.38 -11.92
N TYR A 339 -18.12 -6.11 -12.21
CA TYR A 339 -17.32 -6.90 -13.16
C TYR A 339 -16.67 -8.12 -12.52
N ASP A 340 -16.24 -9.05 -13.35
CA ASP A 340 -15.35 -10.12 -12.92
C ASP A 340 -13.94 -9.58 -12.60
N ALA A 341 -13.12 -10.40 -11.94
CA ALA A 341 -11.79 -10.02 -11.52
C ALA A 341 -10.85 -9.70 -12.70
N ALA A 342 -11.03 -10.37 -13.85
CA ALA A 342 -10.21 -10.14 -15.03
C ALA A 342 -10.50 -8.75 -15.63
N THR A 343 -11.77 -8.38 -15.73
CA THR A 343 -12.18 -7.06 -16.21
C THR A 343 -11.67 -5.94 -15.28
N TYR A 344 -11.74 -6.13 -13.95
CA TYR A 344 -11.18 -5.14 -13.01
C TYR A 344 -9.67 -5.01 -13.12
N LYS A 345 -8.92 -6.10 -13.31
CA LYS A 345 -7.47 -6.05 -13.53
C LYS A 345 -7.12 -5.30 -14.82
N ASN A 346 -7.86 -5.54 -15.89
CA ASN A 346 -7.66 -4.86 -17.16
C ASN A 346 -7.96 -3.35 -17.04
N LEU A 347 -9.06 -3.00 -16.38
CA LEU A 347 -9.42 -1.60 -16.13
C LEU A 347 -8.39 -0.88 -15.24
N TYR A 348 -7.90 -1.54 -14.20
CA TYR A 348 -6.82 -1.01 -13.37
C TYR A 348 -5.54 -0.78 -14.19
N SER A 349 -5.13 -1.76 -15.01
CA SER A 349 -3.96 -1.62 -15.89
C SER A 349 -4.14 -0.48 -16.88
N PHE A 350 -5.35 -0.32 -17.44
CA PHE A 350 -5.68 0.82 -18.30
C PHE A 350 -5.51 2.15 -17.55
N TYR A 351 -6.04 2.29 -16.31
CA TYR A 351 -5.86 3.51 -15.53
C TYR A 351 -4.37 3.80 -15.32
N MET A 352 -3.60 2.83 -14.81
CA MET A 352 -2.17 3.01 -14.53
C MET A 352 -1.35 3.40 -15.75
N SER A 353 -1.71 2.88 -16.94
CA SER A 353 -1.02 3.18 -18.20
C SER A 353 -1.36 4.56 -18.80
N ASN A 354 -2.43 5.21 -18.29
CA ASN A 354 -2.88 6.52 -18.77
C ASN A 354 -2.65 7.64 -17.72
N LEU A 355 -1.93 7.34 -16.65
CA LEU A 355 -1.48 8.37 -15.73
C LEU A 355 -0.22 9.03 -16.29
N THR A 356 -0.21 10.35 -16.38
CA THR A 356 0.99 11.15 -16.61
C THR A 356 1.50 11.59 -15.25
N VAL A 357 2.65 11.11 -14.86
CA VAL A 357 3.34 11.46 -13.61
C VAL A 357 4.45 12.44 -13.92
#